data_823afd63b4d414067e7b82ff53be4b08
#
_entry.id   823afd63b4d414067e7b82ff53be4b08
#
_cell.length_a   1.000
_cell.length_b   1.000
_cell.length_c   1.000
_cell.angle_alpha   90.00
_cell.angle_beta   90.00
_cell.angle_gamma   90.00
#
_symmetry.space_group_name_H-M   'P 1'
#
loop_
_entity.id
_entity.type
_entity.pdbx_description
1 polymer ?
#
loop_
_entity_poly.entity_id
_entity_poly.type
_entity_poly.pdbx_seq_one_letter_code
_entity_poly.pdbx_strand_id
1 'polypeptide(L)'
;MSDTTQTHWHKPHEGEHRLAVSLVVVLVIILQFLLPKHLSLGIQNYICGLEALLLISLIVLTPSRIGKHHAPTRNLSIALTSIMTISNISSAVKLIDGLVQGTIKDANMLLLSGGSIWMANIVIFSLWFWELDRGGPGSRAEARKPVPDFLFPQMSSPEYREKGWHPTFFDYLYISVTNASAFSPTDTAPLSRWAKILMMI
;
A
#
# COMPACT_ATOMS: atom_id res chain seq x y z
N MET A 1 40.49 -6.36 12.15
CA MET A 1 39.53 -7.25 11.48
C MET A 1 38.23 -6.97 12.14
N SER A 2 37.53 -6.35 11.56
CA SER A 2 36.61 -5.99 10.50
C SER A 2 35.36 -5.45 11.19
N ASP A 3 35.28 -4.13 11.22
CA ASP A 3 34.01 -3.46 11.49
C ASP A 3 33.11 -3.78 10.28
N THR A 4 32.38 -4.85 10.42
CA THR A 4 31.47 -5.36 9.42
C THR A 4 30.38 -4.32 9.21
N THR A 5 30.41 -3.68 8.08
CA THR A 5 29.31 -3.18 7.26
C THR A 5 27.93 -3.45 7.86
N GLN A 6 27.58 -2.75 8.94
CA GLN A 6 26.19 -2.62 9.32
C GLN A 6 25.48 -1.95 8.17
N THR A 7 24.70 -2.73 7.46
CA THR A 7 23.93 -2.29 6.31
C THR A 7 23.08 -1.10 6.70
N HIS A 8 23.12 -0.02 5.93
CA HIS A 8 22.45 1.27 6.25
C HIS A 8 20.97 1.13 6.59
N TRP A 9 20.29 0.19 5.97
CA TRP A 9 18.86 -0.07 6.21
C TRP A 9 18.54 -0.66 7.60
N HIS A 10 19.57 -1.06 8.38
CA HIS A 10 19.47 -1.43 9.80
C HIS A 10 19.65 -0.25 10.75
N LYS A 11 20.03 0.92 10.25
CA LYS A 11 20.25 2.09 11.10
C LYS A 11 18.99 2.94 11.22
N PRO A 12 18.76 3.58 12.37
CA PRO A 12 17.68 4.56 12.50
C PRO A 12 17.85 5.69 11.48
N HIS A 13 16.74 6.18 10.96
CA HIS A 13 16.68 7.28 10.00
C HIS A 13 15.52 8.23 10.33
N GLU A 14 15.48 9.40 9.69
CA GLU A 14 14.47 10.44 9.98
C GLU A 14 13.02 10.06 9.63
N GLY A 15 12.82 8.91 8.98
CA GLY A 15 11.52 8.47 8.50
C GLY A 15 11.16 9.01 7.12
N GLU A 16 10.03 8.54 6.60
CA GLU A 16 9.55 8.85 5.26
C GLU A 16 8.63 10.06 5.25
N HIS A 17 8.62 10.81 4.14
CA HIS A 17 7.64 11.87 3.94
C HIS A 17 6.25 11.28 3.73
N ARG A 18 5.28 11.82 4.46
CA ARG A 18 3.88 11.37 4.36
C ARG A 18 3.22 11.73 3.02
N LEU A 19 3.75 12.72 2.30
CA LEU A 19 3.12 13.26 1.09
C LEU A 19 2.79 12.18 0.05
N ALA A 20 3.75 11.31 -0.29
CA ALA A 20 3.56 10.27 -1.30
C ALA A 20 2.40 9.33 -0.92
N VAL A 21 2.39 8.85 0.33
CA VAL A 21 1.33 7.99 0.85
C VAL A 21 -0.02 8.69 0.87
N SER A 22 -0.07 9.96 1.29
CA SER A 22 -1.32 10.73 1.31
C SER A 22 -1.90 10.93 -0.09
N LEU A 23 -1.05 11.23 -1.08
CA LEU A 23 -1.50 11.41 -2.48
C LEU A 23 -2.10 10.14 -3.07
N VAL A 24 -1.51 8.97 -2.82
CA VAL A 24 -2.07 7.71 -3.35
C VAL A 24 -3.34 7.29 -2.62
N VAL A 25 -3.48 7.59 -1.33
CA VAL A 25 -4.74 7.39 -0.59
C VAL A 25 -5.83 8.29 -1.15
N VAL A 26 -5.55 9.58 -1.41
CA VAL A 26 -6.50 10.48 -2.08
C VAL A 26 -6.90 9.95 -3.46
N LEU A 27 -5.93 9.42 -4.23
CA LEU A 27 -6.23 8.80 -5.53
C LEU A 27 -7.24 7.65 -5.38
N VAL A 28 -7.06 6.74 -4.42
CA VAL A 28 -7.99 5.64 -4.21
C VAL A 28 -9.38 6.13 -3.81
N ILE A 29 -9.47 7.12 -2.91
CA ILE A 29 -10.75 7.73 -2.52
C ILE A 29 -11.46 8.32 -3.75
N ILE A 30 -10.73 9.02 -4.62
CA ILE A 30 -11.28 9.56 -5.87
C ILE A 30 -11.77 8.44 -6.79
N LEU A 31 -10.96 7.40 -7.00
CA LEU A 31 -11.34 6.27 -7.85
C LEU A 31 -12.60 5.58 -7.32
N GLN A 32 -12.69 5.36 -6.02
CA GLN A 32 -13.88 4.79 -5.39
C GLN A 32 -15.11 5.69 -5.49
N PHE A 33 -14.94 7.01 -5.34
CA PHE A 33 -16.02 7.99 -5.45
C PHE A 33 -16.58 8.09 -6.88
N LEU A 34 -15.71 7.95 -7.89
CA LEU A 34 -16.08 8.01 -9.31
C LEU A 34 -16.74 6.73 -9.82
N LEU A 35 -16.70 5.62 -9.07
CA LEU A 35 -17.35 4.38 -9.47
C LEU A 35 -18.88 4.55 -9.58
N PRO A 36 -19.51 3.93 -10.60
CA PRO A 36 -20.97 3.92 -10.74
C PRO A 36 -21.67 3.37 -9.49
N LYS A 37 -22.79 3.98 -9.11
CA LYS A 37 -23.52 3.64 -7.87
C LYS A 37 -23.92 2.16 -7.76
N HIS A 38 -24.19 1.49 -8.86
CA HIS A 38 -24.54 0.06 -8.86
C HIS A 38 -23.33 -0.86 -8.59
N LEU A 39 -22.10 -0.37 -8.81
CA LEU A 39 -20.85 -1.07 -8.49
C LEU A 39 -20.31 -0.71 -7.10
N SER A 40 -20.84 0.31 -6.47
CA SER A 40 -20.43 0.76 -5.15
C SER A 40 -21.37 0.27 -4.05
N LEU A 41 -20.90 0.32 -2.81
CA LEU A 41 -21.77 0.09 -1.65
C LEU A 41 -22.83 1.21 -1.59
N GLY A 42 -24.06 0.91 -1.18
CA GLY A 42 -25.12 1.92 -1.06
C GLY A 42 -24.78 3.10 -0.14
N ILE A 43 -23.78 2.90 0.73
CA ILE A 43 -23.24 3.90 1.65
C ILE A 43 -21.86 4.44 1.22
N GLN A 44 -21.49 4.29 -0.07
CA GLN A 44 -20.15 4.63 -0.56
C GLN A 44 -19.69 6.05 -0.23
N ASN A 45 -20.57 7.03 -0.35
CA ASN A 45 -20.24 8.41 -0.04
C ASN A 45 -19.83 8.59 1.45
N TYR A 46 -20.48 7.86 2.36
CA TYR A 46 -20.12 7.87 3.78
C TYR A 46 -18.79 7.16 4.02
N ILE A 47 -18.51 6.08 3.27
CA ILE A 47 -17.23 5.37 3.34
C ILE A 47 -16.11 6.29 2.85
N CYS A 48 -16.23 6.92 1.70
CA CYS A 48 -15.25 7.90 1.21
C CYS A 48 -15.07 9.08 2.18
N GLY A 49 -16.14 9.55 2.82
CA GLY A 49 -16.08 10.57 3.86
C GLY A 49 -15.31 10.11 5.10
N LEU A 50 -15.52 8.87 5.54
CA LEU A 50 -14.79 8.27 6.65
C LEU A 50 -13.30 8.07 6.31
N GLU A 51 -12.98 7.58 5.11
CA GLU A 51 -11.61 7.42 4.63
C GLU A 51 -10.88 8.79 4.60
N ALA A 52 -11.56 9.83 4.09
CA ALA A 52 -11.02 11.19 4.08
C ALA A 52 -10.79 11.73 5.52
N LEU A 53 -11.72 11.48 6.43
CA LEU A 53 -11.58 11.87 7.84
C LEU A 53 -10.40 11.17 8.51
N LEU A 54 -10.23 9.87 8.27
CA LEU A 54 -9.11 9.09 8.78
C LEU A 54 -7.78 9.58 8.20
N LEU A 55 -7.74 9.89 6.91
CA LEU A 55 -6.55 10.47 6.26
C LEU A 55 -6.20 11.83 6.86
N ILE A 56 -7.18 12.72 7.03
CA ILE A 56 -6.97 14.05 7.68
C ILE A 56 -6.44 13.86 9.10
N SER A 57 -7.03 12.95 9.87
CA SER A 57 -6.57 12.63 11.22
C SER A 57 -5.11 12.17 11.23
N LEU A 58 -4.73 11.31 10.29
CA LEU A 58 -3.36 10.86 10.12
C LEU A 58 -2.39 12.00 9.74
N ILE A 59 -2.81 12.93 8.88
CA ILE A 59 -2.01 14.09 8.49
C ILE A 59 -1.82 15.03 9.69
N VAL A 60 -2.85 15.27 10.49
CA VAL A 60 -2.77 16.11 11.69
C VAL A 60 -1.85 15.51 12.75
N LEU A 61 -1.93 14.19 12.96
CA LEU A 61 -1.10 13.48 13.95
C LEU A 61 0.37 13.36 13.54
N THR A 62 0.67 13.29 12.24
CA THR A 62 2.03 13.18 11.71
C THR A 62 2.18 14.00 10.44
N PRO A 63 2.35 15.34 10.55
CA PRO A 63 2.20 16.24 9.40
C PRO A 63 3.33 16.15 8.37
N SER A 64 4.56 15.85 8.77
CA SER A 64 5.71 15.92 7.85
C SER A 64 6.35 14.55 7.59
N ARG A 65 6.83 13.87 8.64
CA ARG A 65 7.56 12.61 8.51
C ARG A 65 7.05 11.55 9.47
N ILE A 66 7.05 10.31 9.01
CA ILE A 66 6.69 9.13 9.79
C ILE A 66 8.01 8.53 10.33
N GLY A 67 8.58 9.20 11.33
CA GLY A 67 9.88 8.82 11.90
C GLY A 67 9.81 8.10 13.23
N LYS A 68 8.63 8.04 13.86
CA LYS A 68 8.45 7.38 15.15
C LYS A 68 7.31 6.38 15.12
N HIS A 69 7.49 5.29 15.85
CA HIS A 69 6.44 4.31 16.02
C HIS A 69 5.44 4.79 17.07
N HIS A 70 4.25 5.21 16.62
CA HIS A 70 3.12 5.51 17.46
C HIS A 70 1.99 4.51 17.18
N ALA A 71 1.64 3.68 18.18
CA ALA A 71 0.60 2.66 18.03
C ALA A 71 -0.75 3.23 17.55
N PRO A 72 -1.25 4.39 18.04
CA PRO A 72 -2.50 4.96 17.57
C PRO A 72 -2.48 5.31 16.08
N THR A 73 -1.41 5.97 15.59
CA THR A 73 -1.27 6.33 14.17
C THR A 73 -1.19 5.10 13.28
N ARG A 74 -0.50 4.06 13.71
CA ARG A 74 -0.42 2.79 12.99
C ARG A 74 -1.79 2.10 12.92
N ASN A 75 -2.53 2.06 14.03
CA ASN A 75 -3.87 1.46 14.05
C ASN A 75 -4.85 2.22 13.15
N LEU A 76 -4.77 3.55 13.10
CA LEU A 76 -5.55 4.37 12.17
C LEU A 76 -5.19 4.09 10.71
N SER A 77 -3.90 3.95 10.39
CA SER A 77 -3.43 3.61 9.03
C SER A 77 -3.93 2.22 8.61
N ILE A 78 -3.83 1.22 9.48
CA ILE A 78 -4.35 -0.12 9.23
C ILE A 78 -5.88 -0.10 9.06
N ALA A 79 -6.60 0.65 9.90
CA ALA A 79 -8.06 0.79 9.78
C ALA A 79 -8.46 1.41 8.44
N LEU A 80 -7.79 2.50 8.03
CA LEU A 80 -8.00 3.14 6.73
C LEU A 80 -7.78 2.17 5.58
N THR A 81 -6.62 1.49 5.54
CA THR A 81 -6.30 0.52 4.50
C THR A 81 -7.28 -0.65 4.48
N SER A 82 -7.77 -1.11 5.65
CA SER A 82 -8.79 -2.17 5.75
C SER A 82 -10.12 -1.74 5.16
N ILE A 83 -10.59 -0.52 5.44
CA ILE A 83 -11.83 0.03 4.89
C ILE A 83 -11.73 0.13 3.37
N MET A 84 -10.63 0.68 2.84
CA MET A 84 -10.37 0.76 1.40
C MET A 84 -10.36 -0.64 0.75
N THR A 85 -9.77 -1.63 1.41
CA THR A 85 -9.74 -3.02 0.94
C THR A 85 -11.15 -3.60 0.81
N ILE A 86 -11.96 -3.48 1.86
CA ILE A 86 -13.34 -4.00 1.89
C ILE A 86 -14.19 -3.32 0.82
N SER A 87 -14.07 -2.00 0.67
CA SER A 87 -14.76 -1.23 -0.35
C SER A 87 -14.37 -1.69 -1.76
N ASN A 88 -13.07 -1.86 -2.03
CA ASN A 88 -12.56 -2.30 -3.33
C ASN A 88 -12.99 -3.73 -3.68
N ILE A 89 -12.91 -4.67 -2.73
CA ILE A 89 -13.39 -6.04 -2.90
C ILE A 89 -14.90 -6.06 -3.21
N SER A 90 -15.70 -5.27 -2.48
CA SER A 90 -17.14 -5.18 -2.74
C SER A 90 -17.44 -4.69 -4.14
N SER A 91 -16.68 -3.71 -4.64
CA SER A 91 -16.83 -3.19 -6.00
C SER A 91 -16.42 -4.21 -7.06
N ALA A 92 -15.33 -4.96 -6.82
CA ALA A 92 -14.91 -6.03 -7.70
C ALA A 92 -15.95 -7.15 -7.80
N VAL A 93 -16.50 -7.59 -6.67
CA VAL A 93 -17.56 -8.61 -6.62
C VAL A 93 -18.79 -8.16 -7.40
N LYS A 94 -19.24 -6.92 -7.22
CA LYS A 94 -20.39 -6.39 -7.95
C LYS A 94 -20.14 -6.23 -9.45
N LEU A 95 -18.92 -5.89 -9.84
CA LEU A 95 -18.52 -5.83 -11.24
C LEU A 95 -18.60 -7.22 -11.88
N ILE A 96 -18.06 -8.23 -11.22
CA ILE A 96 -18.10 -9.63 -11.69
C ILE A 96 -19.54 -10.13 -11.75
N ASP A 97 -20.34 -9.88 -10.72
CA ASP A 97 -21.76 -10.28 -10.69
C ASP A 97 -22.55 -9.62 -11.82
N GLY A 98 -22.37 -8.32 -12.05
CA GLY A 98 -23.00 -7.61 -13.14
C GLY A 98 -22.59 -8.11 -14.54
N LEU A 99 -21.35 -8.59 -14.69
CA LEU A 99 -20.90 -9.24 -15.92
C LEU A 99 -21.56 -10.60 -16.13
N VAL A 100 -21.58 -11.44 -15.10
CA VAL A 100 -22.17 -12.77 -15.16
C VAL A 100 -23.67 -12.71 -15.44
N GLN A 101 -24.37 -11.73 -14.84
CA GLN A 101 -25.81 -11.52 -15.06
C GLN A 101 -26.13 -10.79 -16.38
N GLY A 102 -25.12 -10.29 -17.10
CA GLY A 102 -25.32 -9.53 -18.35
C GLY A 102 -25.98 -8.18 -18.15
N THR A 103 -25.94 -7.62 -16.93
CA THR A 103 -26.51 -6.30 -16.62
C THR A 103 -25.62 -5.16 -17.06
N ILE A 104 -24.32 -5.38 -17.16
CA ILE A 104 -23.33 -4.42 -17.65
C ILE A 104 -23.09 -4.69 -19.14
N LYS A 105 -23.63 -3.82 -20.00
CA LYS A 105 -23.53 -3.95 -21.47
C LYS A 105 -22.62 -2.90 -22.10
N ASP A 106 -22.29 -1.83 -21.38
CA ASP A 106 -21.43 -0.77 -21.87
C ASP A 106 -19.95 -1.12 -21.66
N ALA A 107 -19.26 -1.32 -22.77
CA ALA A 107 -17.83 -1.66 -22.77
C ALA A 107 -16.96 -0.56 -22.15
N ASN A 108 -17.29 0.72 -22.36
CA ASN A 108 -16.54 1.83 -21.80
C ASN A 108 -16.68 1.85 -20.27
N MET A 109 -17.89 1.67 -19.76
CA MET A 109 -18.16 1.60 -18.34
C MET A 109 -17.43 0.41 -17.71
N LEU A 110 -17.43 -0.74 -18.37
CA LEU A 110 -16.70 -1.94 -17.92
C LEU A 110 -15.20 -1.67 -17.81
N LEU A 111 -14.61 -1.10 -18.87
CA LEU A 111 -13.18 -0.81 -18.93
C LEU A 111 -12.75 0.20 -17.87
N LEU A 112 -13.49 1.30 -17.74
CA LEU A 112 -13.19 2.34 -16.77
C LEU A 112 -13.36 1.85 -15.33
N SER A 113 -14.44 1.10 -15.05
CA SER A 113 -14.68 0.57 -13.70
C SER A 113 -13.66 -0.52 -13.33
N GLY A 114 -13.40 -1.44 -14.24
CA GLY A 114 -12.38 -2.49 -14.04
C GLY A 114 -10.98 -1.91 -13.85
N GLY A 115 -10.60 -0.93 -14.67
CA GLY A 115 -9.34 -0.20 -14.57
C GLY A 115 -9.22 0.56 -13.25
N SER A 116 -10.30 1.21 -12.79
CA SER A 116 -10.32 1.93 -11.51
C SER A 116 -10.17 0.98 -10.32
N ILE A 117 -10.88 -0.14 -10.31
CA ILE A 117 -10.79 -1.18 -9.27
C ILE A 117 -9.40 -1.79 -9.26
N TRP A 118 -8.82 -2.10 -10.43
CA TRP A 118 -7.48 -2.65 -10.56
C TRP A 118 -6.41 -1.67 -10.07
N MET A 119 -6.50 -0.39 -10.44
CA MET A 119 -5.58 0.65 -9.98
C MET A 119 -5.69 0.85 -8.45
N ALA A 120 -6.91 0.90 -7.92
CA ALA A 120 -7.12 0.96 -6.48
C ALA A 120 -6.52 -0.25 -5.76
N ASN A 121 -6.66 -1.46 -6.33
CA ASN A 121 -6.07 -2.67 -5.79
C ASN A 121 -4.55 -2.57 -5.66
N ILE A 122 -3.87 -2.10 -6.71
CA ILE A 122 -2.40 -1.88 -6.69
C ILE A 122 -2.01 -0.96 -5.53
N VAL A 123 -2.68 0.18 -5.39
CA VAL A 123 -2.37 1.14 -4.32
C VAL A 123 -2.65 0.55 -2.93
N ILE A 124 -3.78 -0.13 -2.77
CA ILE A 124 -4.16 -0.76 -1.49
C ILE A 124 -3.13 -1.81 -1.06
N PHE A 125 -2.68 -2.68 -1.99
CA PHE A 125 -1.65 -3.67 -1.67
C PHE A 125 -0.29 -3.03 -1.39
N SER A 126 0.07 -1.95 -2.08
CA SER A 126 1.29 -1.20 -1.75
C SER A 126 1.26 -0.63 -0.33
N LEU A 127 0.09 -0.14 0.12
CA LEU A 127 -0.11 0.32 1.50
C LEU A 127 0.02 -0.83 2.50
N TRP A 128 -0.54 -2.01 2.20
CA TRP A 128 -0.38 -3.19 3.04
C TRP A 128 1.08 -3.63 3.15
N PHE A 129 1.81 -3.74 2.04
CA PHE A 129 3.23 -4.09 2.05
C PHE A 129 4.03 -3.10 2.88
N TRP A 130 3.80 -1.80 2.66
CA TRP A 130 4.48 -0.71 3.36
C TRP A 130 4.17 -0.67 4.86
N GLU A 131 2.91 -0.89 5.25
CA GLU A 131 2.47 -0.83 6.65
C GLU A 131 2.88 -2.06 7.45
N LEU A 132 2.99 -3.23 6.82
CA LEU A 132 3.27 -4.47 7.52
C LEU A 132 4.76 -4.80 7.59
N ASP A 133 5.57 -4.40 6.59
CA ASP A 133 7.01 -4.70 6.57
C ASP A 133 7.71 -4.16 7.81
N ARG A 134 8.38 -5.06 8.53
CA ARG A 134 9.15 -4.77 9.75
C ARG A 134 8.33 -4.04 10.84
N GLY A 135 7.01 -4.17 10.82
CA GLY A 135 6.11 -3.52 11.76
C GLY A 135 5.75 -2.07 11.43
N GLY A 136 5.95 -1.67 10.17
CA GLY A 136 5.52 -0.41 9.59
C GLY A 136 6.59 0.68 9.56
N PRO A 137 6.29 1.82 8.90
CA PRO A 137 7.27 2.86 8.59
C PRO A 137 7.96 3.45 9.82
N GLY A 138 7.23 3.71 10.89
CA GLY A 138 7.82 4.20 12.14
C GLY A 138 8.74 3.18 12.81
N SER A 139 8.39 1.89 12.75
CA SER A 139 9.23 0.80 13.26
C SER A 139 10.51 0.63 12.43
N ARG A 140 10.41 0.81 11.09
CA ARG A 140 11.57 0.82 10.20
C ARG A 140 12.49 2.01 10.49
N ALA A 141 11.92 3.20 10.66
CA ALA A 141 12.68 4.41 10.97
C ALA A 141 13.47 4.30 12.28
N GLU A 142 12.94 3.61 13.28
CA GLU A 142 13.61 3.34 14.56
C GLU A 142 14.46 2.05 14.53
N ALA A 143 14.55 1.35 13.40
CA ALA A 143 15.29 0.08 13.25
C ALA A 143 14.92 -1.01 14.28
N ARG A 144 13.64 -1.07 14.70
CA ARG A 144 13.17 -1.97 15.77
C ARG A 144 13.26 -3.46 15.39
N LYS A 145 13.02 -3.78 14.10
CA LYS A 145 13.06 -5.16 13.59
C LYS A 145 14.20 -5.30 12.59
N PRO A 146 15.22 -6.13 12.89
CA PRO A 146 16.39 -6.27 12.04
C PRO A 146 16.12 -7.09 10.77
N VAL A 147 15.16 -8.03 10.79
CA VAL A 147 14.87 -8.89 9.65
C VAL A 147 13.75 -8.28 8.82
N PRO A 148 13.96 -8.02 7.52
CA PRO A 148 12.93 -7.51 6.62
C PRO A 148 11.94 -8.62 6.25
N ASP A 149 10.70 -8.24 5.98
CA ASP A 149 9.69 -9.15 5.43
C ASP A 149 9.79 -9.23 3.90
N PHE A 150 10.31 -8.15 3.27
CA PHE A 150 10.65 -8.08 1.85
C PHE A 150 12.15 -7.80 1.69
N LEU A 151 12.85 -8.66 0.97
CA LEU A 151 14.27 -8.49 0.66
C LEU A 151 14.42 -7.76 -0.67
N PHE A 152 14.78 -6.49 -0.61
CA PHE A 152 15.03 -5.67 -1.80
C PHE A 152 16.42 -5.93 -2.38
N PRO A 153 16.63 -5.78 -3.71
CA PRO A 153 17.94 -5.95 -4.34
C PRO A 153 19.06 -5.12 -3.68
N GLN A 154 18.75 -3.89 -3.26
CA GLN A 154 19.70 -2.99 -2.59
C GLN A 154 20.13 -3.49 -1.21
N MET A 155 19.39 -4.42 -0.60
CA MET A 155 19.78 -5.09 0.64
C MET A 155 20.79 -6.22 0.38
N SER A 156 20.66 -6.92 -0.77
CA SER A 156 21.50 -8.05 -1.16
C SER A 156 22.77 -7.62 -1.86
N SER A 157 22.74 -6.51 -2.59
CA SER A 157 23.84 -5.98 -3.42
C SER A 157 24.18 -4.55 -3.02
N PRO A 158 24.96 -4.40 -1.92
CA PRO A 158 25.28 -3.08 -1.35
C PRO A 158 26.03 -2.14 -2.29
N GLU A 159 26.73 -2.69 -3.29
CA GLU A 159 27.52 -1.96 -4.29
C GLU A 159 26.66 -1.11 -5.24
N TYR A 160 25.40 -1.48 -5.45
CA TYR A 160 24.47 -0.77 -6.34
C TYR A 160 23.54 0.20 -5.61
N ARG A 161 23.66 0.32 -4.30
CA ARG A 161 22.76 1.20 -3.53
C ARG A 161 23.36 2.58 -3.32
N GLU A 162 22.50 3.58 -3.27
CA GLU A 162 22.86 4.93 -2.82
C GLU A 162 23.22 4.95 -1.31
N LYS A 163 24.08 5.90 -0.93
CA LYS A 163 24.42 6.09 0.48
C LYS A 163 23.16 6.48 1.27
N GLY A 164 22.87 5.75 2.34
CA GLY A 164 21.72 6.01 3.19
C GLY A 164 20.39 5.46 2.66
N TRP A 165 20.41 4.65 1.60
CA TRP A 165 19.19 4.03 1.07
C TRP A 165 18.46 3.18 2.13
N HIS A 166 17.17 3.31 2.18
CA HIS A 166 16.24 2.48 2.92
C HIS A 166 14.95 2.35 2.09
N PRO A 167 14.17 1.27 2.25
CA PRO A 167 12.95 1.10 1.47
C PRO A 167 11.94 2.19 1.81
N THR A 168 11.41 2.83 0.78
CA THR A 168 10.41 3.88 0.84
C THR A 168 9.07 3.36 0.29
N PHE A 169 7.99 4.14 0.43
CA PHE A 169 6.69 3.78 -0.13
C PHE A 169 6.76 3.42 -1.62
N PHE A 170 7.61 4.07 -2.41
CA PHE A 170 7.76 3.78 -3.83
C PHE A 170 8.29 2.38 -4.13
N ASP A 171 9.14 1.84 -3.26
CA ASP A 171 9.65 0.46 -3.39
C ASP A 171 8.50 -0.56 -3.21
N TYR A 172 7.59 -0.31 -2.26
CA TYR A 172 6.40 -1.15 -2.05
C TYR A 172 5.35 -0.97 -3.15
N LEU A 173 5.20 0.24 -3.70
CA LEU A 173 4.36 0.49 -4.86
C LEU A 173 4.88 -0.28 -6.08
N TYR A 174 6.20 -0.27 -6.31
CA TYR A 174 6.83 -1.06 -7.37
C TYR A 174 6.53 -2.56 -7.23
N ILE A 175 6.68 -3.14 -6.02
CA ILE A 175 6.31 -4.54 -5.77
C ILE A 175 4.85 -4.78 -6.13
N SER A 176 3.95 -3.90 -5.71
CA SER A 176 2.52 -4.07 -5.94
C SER A 176 2.17 -3.99 -7.43
N VAL A 177 2.73 -3.04 -8.17
CA VAL A 177 2.55 -2.91 -9.62
C VAL A 177 3.04 -4.16 -10.34
N THR A 178 4.26 -4.60 -10.06
CA THR A 178 4.86 -5.77 -10.72
C THR A 178 4.11 -7.05 -10.40
N ASN A 179 3.64 -7.21 -9.15
CA ASN A 179 2.83 -8.36 -8.74
C ASN A 179 1.47 -8.38 -9.46
N ALA A 180 0.76 -7.24 -9.53
CA ALA A 180 -0.54 -7.13 -10.17
C ALA A 180 -0.50 -7.22 -11.69
N SER A 181 0.64 -6.91 -12.32
CA SER A 181 0.80 -6.92 -13.78
C SER A 181 1.38 -8.22 -14.30
N ALA A 182 1.66 -9.20 -13.42
CA ALA A 182 2.34 -10.45 -13.76
C ALA A 182 3.68 -10.23 -14.52
N PHE A 183 4.29 -9.06 -14.42
CA PHE A 183 5.65 -8.80 -14.85
C PHE A 183 6.59 -9.51 -13.87
N SER A 184 6.76 -10.80 -14.10
CA SER A 184 7.69 -11.65 -13.35
C SER A 184 9.13 -11.40 -13.81
N PRO A 185 10.10 -11.54 -12.91
CA PRO A 185 9.99 -11.62 -11.46
C PRO A 185 10.19 -10.25 -10.82
N THR A 186 9.51 -9.99 -9.71
CA THR A 186 9.95 -8.95 -8.82
C THR A 186 11.34 -9.34 -8.32
N ASP A 187 12.34 -8.50 -8.48
CA ASP A 187 13.67 -8.71 -7.89
C ASP A 187 13.63 -8.69 -6.36
N THR A 188 12.47 -8.42 -5.79
CA THR A 188 12.20 -8.37 -4.35
C THR A 188 11.59 -9.68 -3.87
N ALA A 189 12.29 -10.37 -2.95
CA ALA A 189 11.86 -11.65 -2.42
C ALA A 189 11.04 -11.50 -1.12
N PRO A 190 9.80 -12.05 -1.03
CA PRO A 190 9.08 -12.13 0.23
C PRO A 190 9.72 -13.18 1.15
N LEU A 191 10.16 -12.77 2.34
CA LEU A 191 10.83 -13.67 3.30
C LEU A 191 9.85 -14.26 4.32
N SER A 192 8.89 -13.46 4.81
CA SER A 192 7.93 -13.92 5.81
C SER A 192 6.72 -14.65 5.17
N ARG A 193 6.05 -15.47 5.98
CA ARG A 193 4.86 -16.21 5.52
C ARG A 193 3.73 -15.29 5.11
N TRP A 194 3.48 -14.22 5.88
CA TRP A 194 2.42 -13.28 5.58
C TRP A 194 2.70 -12.48 4.29
N ALA A 195 3.97 -12.09 4.05
CA ALA A 195 4.37 -11.40 2.82
C ALA A 195 4.10 -12.28 1.58
N LYS A 196 4.43 -13.58 1.67
CA LYS A 196 4.12 -14.56 0.63
C LYS A 196 2.61 -14.69 0.37
N ILE A 197 1.81 -14.77 1.43
CA ILE A 197 0.34 -14.86 1.32
C ILE A 197 -0.21 -13.61 0.64
N LEU A 198 0.21 -12.40 1.06
CA LEU A 198 -0.27 -11.15 0.46
C LEU A 198 0.13 -11.00 -1.01
N MET A 199 1.26 -11.55 -1.43
CA MET A 199 1.66 -11.54 -2.85
C MET A 199 0.96 -12.59 -3.70
N MET A 200 0.29 -13.57 -3.10
CA MET A 200 -0.48 -14.60 -3.81
C MET A 200 -1.96 -14.21 -4.06
N ILE A 201 -2.45 -13.18 -3.39
CA ILE A 201 -3.82 -12.67 -3.52
C ILE A 201 -3.91 -11.62 -4.61
#